data_c84725d9acd5e2f2641f5135e7da5def
#
_entry.id   c84725d9acd5e2f2641f5135e7da5def
#
_cell.length_a   1.000
_cell.length_b   1.000
_cell.length_c   1.000
_cell.angle_alpha   90.00
_cell.angle_beta   90.00
_cell.angle_gamma   90.00
#
_symmetry.space_group_name_H-M   'P 1'
#
loop_
_entity.id
_entity.type
_entity.pdbx_description
1 polymer ?
#
loop_
_entity_poly.entity_id
_entity_poly.type
_entity_poly.pdbx_seq_one_letter_code
_entity_poly.pdbx_strand_id
1 'polypeptide(L)'
;VVDFRAEVDELVRRLSGYVCEPGSPGYARVVAIDNGRTRTPPALVIRANSTFDVALAIGFAQEVDLPLTVRGGGHSAAGYCLNRGGIVLDLGLMKAMTLDRDRNQLTVQMGATWNDVYGYVARSAAPLIPVGGGCLTVGLPGFLQGGGYSFVSRSYGLGSDNVTRIELVDASGALRTLTADAPAQDDRDLFWACRGGGGGNFGVAVEMTLQLHQPPAKTVLGGGLSFPLERAEEVIAAYDAWARNVPGAMAAYGYVGHDPDPAEPTRKVPSFRITPVFNGAYGDGIEQLRPMLKLNPFDVRLYSVPLPTLEMAIGRSTLVGDRQAYIRSGMIGDGGWTTDMIRAVRKAMATAPSPNSFVVWTHGRGKVNDPALVGQGPYPHRDKRYVFELKAIWNDPAETRANVEWAYDFGEALSADFHGAYVNYIDPLQESWATAYYGSNLDRLQRIKKAVDPDGFFRFQQSVDSTFEPDVTRPLDLSPLNRTFVPS
;
A
#
# COMPACT_ATOMS: atom_id res chain seq x y z
N VAL A 1 7.82 -0.94 -40.55
CA VAL A 1 7.40 -1.90 -39.50
C VAL A 1 8.65 -2.23 -38.70
N VAL A 2 8.64 -1.88 -37.42
CA VAL A 2 9.75 -2.18 -36.50
C VAL A 2 9.82 -3.71 -36.33
N ASP A 3 10.99 -4.30 -36.48
CA ASP A 3 11.21 -5.71 -36.19
C ASP A 3 11.37 -5.88 -34.67
N PHE A 4 10.27 -6.19 -33.97
CA PHE A 4 10.23 -6.33 -32.52
C PHE A 4 11.32 -7.28 -31.98
N ARG A 5 11.65 -8.35 -32.71
CA ARG A 5 12.69 -9.29 -32.27
C ARG A 5 14.07 -8.67 -32.32
N ALA A 6 14.39 -7.95 -33.41
CA ALA A 6 15.66 -7.26 -33.54
C ALA A 6 15.85 -6.19 -32.45
N GLU A 7 14.79 -5.45 -32.15
CA GLU A 7 14.81 -4.43 -31.07
C GLU A 7 15.01 -5.07 -29.69
N VAL A 8 14.35 -6.21 -29.40
CA VAL A 8 14.59 -6.95 -28.15
C VAL A 8 16.05 -7.42 -28.07
N ASP A 9 16.63 -7.95 -29.15
CA ASP A 9 18.01 -8.40 -29.18
C ASP A 9 19.00 -7.25 -28.99
N GLU A 10 18.71 -6.04 -29.51
CA GLU A 10 19.49 -4.83 -29.26
C GLU A 10 19.36 -4.38 -27.80
N LEU A 11 18.15 -4.34 -27.26
CA LEU A 11 17.93 -4.00 -25.86
C LEU A 11 18.72 -4.92 -24.91
N VAL A 12 18.68 -6.25 -25.15
CA VAL A 12 19.41 -7.25 -24.34
C VAL A 12 20.91 -6.99 -24.32
N ARG A 13 21.50 -6.55 -25.45
CA ARG A 13 22.95 -6.22 -25.51
C ARG A 13 23.33 -5.02 -24.66
N ARG A 14 22.40 -4.11 -24.38
CA ARG A 14 22.66 -2.84 -23.68
C ARG A 14 22.30 -2.88 -22.19
N LEU A 15 21.39 -3.79 -21.79
CA LEU A 15 20.95 -3.91 -20.40
C LEU A 15 22.06 -4.47 -19.50
N SER A 16 22.16 -3.93 -18.30
CA SER A 16 22.89 -4.56 -17.18
C SER A 16 22.00 -5.55 -16.40
N GLY A 17 20.71 -5.40 -16.52
CA GLY A 17 19.68 -6.35 -16.07
C GLY A 17 19.40 -7.45 -17.12
N TYR A 18 18.16 -7.88 -17.22
CA TYR A 18 17.76 -8.89 -18.21
C TYR A 18 16.30 -8.84 -18.59
N VAL A 19 15.97 -9.49 -19.69
CA VAL A 19 14.62 -9.61 -20.23
C VAL A 19 14.04 -11.00 -19.90
N CYS A 20 12.75 -11.06 -19.57
CA CYS A 20 11.98 -12.28 -19.47
C CYS A 20 10.87 -12.27 -20.52
N GLU A 21 10.89 -13.23 -21.42
CA GLU A 21 9.86 -13.46 -22.42
C GLU A 21 8.84 -14.50 -21.95
N PRO A 22 7.60 -14.50 -22.45
CA PRO A 22 6.64 -15.58 -22.21
C PRO A 22 7.24 -16.96 -22.43
N GLY A 23 7.01 -17.88 -21.48
CA GLY A 23 7.59 -19.23 -21.52
C GLY A 23 8.98 -19.34 -20.89
N SER A 24 9.70 -18.26 -20.61
CA SER A 24 10.96 -18.33 -19.87
C SER A 24 10.75 -18.61 -18.38
N PRO A 25 11.66 -19.32 -17.69
CA PRO A 25 11.52 -19.63 -16.25
C PRO A 25 11.38 -18.40 -15.36
N GLY A 26 11.98 -17.28 -15.72
CA GLY A 26 11.91 -16.01 -14.99
C GLY A 26 10.58 -15.30 -15.15
N TYR A 27 9.93 -15.45 -16.30
CA TYR A 27 8.70 -14.74 -16.64
C TYR A 27 7.56 -15.02 -15.65
N ALA A 28 7.23 -16.28 -15.44
CA ALA A 28 6.14 -16.70 -14.54
C ALA A 28 6.31 -16.14 -13.13
N ARG A 29 7.55 -16.08 -12.63
CA ARG A 29 7.88 -15.55 -11.31
C ARG A 29 7.65 -14.03 -11.21
N VAL A 30 7.97 -13.30 -12.27
CA VAL A 30 7.87 -11.81 -12.24
C VAL A 30 6.43 -11.36 -12.47
N VAL A 31 5.66 -12.05 -13.32
CA VAL A 31 4.24 -11.71 -13.54
C VAL A 31 3.33 -12.18 -12.42
N ALA A 32 3.81 -13.04 -11.52
CA ALA A 32 3.09 -13.38 -10.31
C ALA A 32 3.12 -12.19 -9.32
N ILE A 33 1.94 -11.73 -8.91
CA ILE A 33 1.75 -10.65 -7.93
C ILE A 33 0.98 -11.16 -6.71
N ASP A 34 0.90 -10.36 -5.63
CA ASP A 34 0.20 -10.76 -4.38
C ASP A 34 -1.25 -11.17 -4.63
N ASN A 35 -1.95 -10.49 -5.52
CA ASN A 35 -3.30 -10.85 -5.94
C ASN A 35 -3.26 -11.84 -7.14
N GLY A 36 -3.28 -13.13 -6.85
CA GLY A 36 -3.27 -14.19 -7.87
C GLY A 36 -4.49 -14.20 -8.79
N ARG A 37 -5.56 -13.47 -8.47
CA ARG A 37 -6.71 -13.27 -9.36
C ARG A 37 -6.33 -12.48 -10.60
N THR A 38 -5.40 -11.56 -10.47
CA THR A 38 -4.95 -10.72 -11.58
C THR A 38 -3.90 -11.47 -12.40
N ARG A 39 -4.32 -11.98 -13.55
CA ARG A 39 -3.46 -12.64 -14.52
C ARG A 39 -3.42 -11.82 -15.80
N THR A 40 -2.47 -10.91 -15.89
CA THR A 40 -2.32 -10.00 -17.03
C THR A 40 -0.95 -10.22 -17.66
N PRO A 41 -0.86 -11.05 -18.72
CA PRO A 41 0.42 -11.40 -19.34
C PRO A 41 0.94 -10.21 -20.19
N PRO A 42 2.10 -9.63 -19.86
CA PRO A 42 2.80 -8.69 -20.73
C PRO A 42 3.45 -9.42 -21.92
N ALA A 43 3.73 -8.69 -23.00
CA ALA A 43 4.56 -9.21 -24.10
C ALA A 43 6.01 -9.41 -23.64
N LEU A 44 6.50 -8.58 -22.73
CA LEU A 44 7.87 -8.59 -22.26
C LEU A 44 7.97 -8.10 -20.82
N VAL A 45 8.90 -8.66 -20.05
CA VAL A 45 9.30 -8.09 -18.74
C VAL A 45 10.77 -7.70 -18.84
N ILE A 46 11.07 -6.44 -18.55
CA ILE A 46 12.44 -5.91 -18.43
C ILE A 46 12.76 -5.79 -16.95
N ARG A 47 13.75 -6.54 -16.47
CA ARG A 47 14.23 -6.44 -15.09
C ARG A 47 15.44 -5.53 -15.03
N ALA A 48 15.22 -4.30 -14.60
CA ALA A 48 16.25 -3.29 -14.49
C ALA A 48 17.18 -3.54 -13.29
N ASN A 49 18.48 -3.38 -13.49
CA ASN A 49 19.51 -3.46 -12.45
C ASN A 49 20.16 -2.10 -12.20
N SER A 50 19.88 -1.10 -13.05
CA SER A 50 20.42 0.25 -12.96
C SER A 50 19.41 1.29 -13.44
N THR A 51 19.65 2.56 -13.10
CA THR A 51 18.90 3.71 -13.62
C THR A 51 19.00 3.80 -15.16
N PHE A 52 20.14 3.42 -15.72
CA PHE A 52 20.33 3.37 -17.17
C PHE A 52 19.41 2.34 -17.83
N ASP A 53 19.23 1.16 -17.23
CA ASP A 53 18.29 0.15 -17.73
C ASP A 53 16.86 0.67 -17.73
N VAL A 54 16.48 1.48 -16.72
CA VAL A 54 15.16 2.11 -16.66
C VAL A 54 14.95 3.06 -17.83
N ALA A 55 15.93 3.92 -18.12
CA ALA A 55 15.87 4.82 -19.25
C ALA A 55 15.82 4.07 -20.59
N LEU A 56 16.59 2.99 -20.73
CA LEU A 56 16.54 2.12 -21.91
C LEU A 56 15.16 1.47 -22.09
N ALA A 57 14.55 0.99 -21.01
CA ALA A 57 13.23 0.38 -21.05
C ALA A 57 12.13 1.36 -21.49
N ILE A 58 12.22 2.61 -21.04
CA ILE A 58 11.30 3.70 -21.45
C ILE A 58 11.47 3.97 -22.94
N GLY A 59 12.70 4.21 -23.41
CA GLY A 59 12.99 4.45 -24.82
C GLY A 59 12.54 3.28 -25.72
N PHE A 60 12.86 2.04 -25.32
CA PHE A 60 12.42 0.84 -26.02
C PHE A 60 10.89 0.76 -26.14
N ALA A 61 10.15 1.02 -25.05
CA ALA A 61 8.69 0.98 -25.05
C ALA A 61 8.09 2.00 -26.03
N GLN A 62 8.67 3.19 -26.11
CA GLN A 62 8.29 4.25 -27.07
C GLN A 62 8.62 3.84 -28.51
N GLU A 63 9.79 3.26 -28.75
CA GLU A 63 10.23 2.85 -30.09
C GLU A 63 9.34 1.74 -30.69
N VAL A 64 8.91 0.79 -29.86
CA VAL A 64 8.04 -0.32 -30.29
C VAL A 64 6.54 -0.01 -30.12
N ASP A 65 6.19 1.21 -29.67
CA ASP A 65 4.82 1.69 -29.43
C ASP A 65 4.00 0.73 -28.55
N LEU A 66 4.58 0.29 -27.43
CA LEU A 66 3.92 -0.56 -26.45
C LEU A 66 3.75 0.15 -25.10
N PRO A 67 2.60 -0.06 -24.41
CA PRO A 67 2.40 0.48 -23.09
C PRO A 67 3.42 -0.10 -22.09
N LEU A 68 3.92 0.76 -21.19
CA LEU A 68 4.83 0.38 -20.12
C LEU A 68 4.18 0.58 -18.76
N THR A 69 4.26 -0.43 -17.89
CA THR A 69 3.90 -0.32 -16.47
C THR A 69 5.08 -0.70 -15.59
N VAL A 70 5.11 -0.16 -14.38
CA VAL A 70 6.23 -0.33 -13.43
C VAL A 70 5.83 -1.25 -12.30
N ARG A 71 6.66 -2.25 -12.02
CA ARG A 71 6.50 -3.18 -10.92
C ARG A 71 7.60 -2.99 -9.87
N GLY A 72 7.22 -2.59 -8.65
CA GLY A 72 8.07 -2.70 -7.46
C GLY A 72 7.86 -4.05 -6.76
N GLY A 73 7.17 -4.07 -5.61
CA GLY A 73 6.88 -5.30 -4.85
C GLY A 73 5.76 -6.19 -5.39
N GLY A 74 4.98 -5.76 -6.40
CA GLY A 74 3.87 -6.54 -6.94
C GLY A 74 2.64 -6.62 -6.02
N HIS A 75 2.37 -5.59 -5.24
CA HIS A 75 1.23 -5.52 -4.31
C HIS A 75 0.06 -4.65 -4.80
N SER A 76 0.01 -4.30 -6.08
CA SER A 76 -1.15 -3.61 -6.64
C SER A 76 -2.40 -4.49 -6.55
N ALA A 77 -3.39 -4.09 -5.75
CA ALA A 77 -4.61 -4.87 -5.55
C ALA A 77 -5.41 -5.04 -6.84
N ALA A 78 -5.44 -4.00 -7.69
CA ALA A 78 -6.06 -4.01 -9.01
C ALA A 78 -5.16 -4.61 -10.10
N GLY A 79 -3.87 -4.89 -9.81
CA GLY A 79 -2.93 -5.45 -10.77
C GLY A 79 -2.36 -4.43 -11.77
N TYR A 80 -2.51 -3.13 -11.54
CA TYR A 80 -2.06 -2.08 -12.48
C TYR A 80 -0.53 -1.97 -12.64
N CYS A 81 0.24 -2.70 -11.84
CA CYS A 81 1.67 -2.88 -12.07
C CYS A 81 2.00 -3.87 -13.20
N LEU A 82 0.99 -4.52 -13.78
CA LEU A 82 1.06 -5.36 -14.97
C LEU A 82 0.18 -4.78 -16.07
N ASN A 83 0.51 -5.07 -17.31
CA ASN A 83 -0.33 -4.74 -18.47
C ASN A 83 -0.46 -5.95 -19.42
N ARG A 84 -1.48 -5.95 -20.25
CA ARG A 84 -1.70 -7.01 -21.23
C ARG A 84 -1.00 -6.65 -22.56
N GLY A 85 -0.09 -7.51 -22.99
CA GLY A 85 0.56 -7.37 -24.29
C GLY A 85 1.55 -6.23 -24.42
N GLY A 86 1.82 -5.50 -23.33
CA GLY A 86 2.82 -4.44 -23.28
C GLY A 86 4.07 -4.84 -22.52
N ILE A 87 4.78 -3.87 -21.97
CA ILE A 87 6.05 -4.05 -21.27
C ILE A 87 5.85 -3.84 -19.78
N VAL A 88 6.37 -4.75 -18.95
CA VAL A 88 6.50 -4.56 -17.51
C VAL A 88 7.95 -4.27 -17.17
N LEU A 89 8.21 -3.11 -16.59
CA LEU A 89 9.50 -2.74 -16.03
C LEU A 89 9.54 -3.15 -14.55
N ASP A 90 10.31 -4.19 -14.23
CA ASP A 90 10.47 -4.70 -12.87
C ASP A 90 11.74 -4.15 -12.22
N LEU A 91 11.59 -3.49 -11.09
CA LEU A 91 12.68 -2.86 -10.34
C LEU A 91 13.33 -3.82 -9.32
N GLY A 92 12.85 -5.05 -9.19
CA GLY A 92 13.18 -5.98 -8.10
C GLY A 92 14.66 -6.35 -7.94
N LEU A 93 15.54 -5.97 -8.86
CA LEU A 93 17.00 -6.10 -8.72
C LEU A 93 17.64 -4.87 -8.05
N MET A 94 16.99 -3.71 -8.08
CA MET A 94 17.51 -2.44 -7.59
C MET A 94 17.21 -2.30 -6.09
N LYS A 95 18.10 -2.80 -5.22
CA LYS A 95 17.89 -2.88 -3.77
C LYS A 95 19.02 -2.28 -2.93
N ALA A 96 19.94 -1.54 -3.53
CA ALA A 96 21.04 -0.93 -2.79
C ALA A 96 20.52 0.04 -1.72
N MET A 97 21.20 0.07 -0.57
CA MET A 97 20.85 0.90 0.57
C MET A 97 22.10 1.51 1.19
N THR A 98 22.02 2.79 1.57
CA THR A 98 23.09 3.52 2.26
C THR A 98 22.48 4.33 3.41
N LEU A 99 22.99 4.13 4.63
CA LEU A 99 22.56 4.82 5.85
C LEU A 99 23.53 5.94 6.19
N ASP A 100 23.05 7.18 6.14
CA ASP A 100 23.71 8.35 6.72
C ASP A 100 23.24 8.50 8.18
N ARG A 101 24.14 8.18 9.11
CA ARG A 101 23.83 8.21 10.54
C ARG A 101 23.84 9.60 11.13
N ASP A 102 24.58 10.52 10.56
CA ASP A 102 24.67 11.90 11.05
C ASP A 102 23.35 12.62 10.80
N ARG A 103 22.70 12.30 9.66
CA ARG A 103 21.41 12.86 9.28
C ARG A 103 20.22 11.95 9.64
N ASN A 104 20.47 10.73 10.08
CA ASN A 104 19.45 9.67 10.23
C ASN A 104 18.65 9.46 8.93
N GLN A 105 19.33 9.39 7.80
CA GLN A 105 18.72 9.24 6.49
C GLN A 105 19.13 7.91 5.85
N LEU A 106 18.15 7.20 5.29
CA LEU A 106 18.36 6.00 4.49
C LEU A 106 18.08 6.32 3.03
N THR A 107 19.09 6.23 2.19
CA THR A 107 18.93 6.22 0.74
C THR A 107 18.74 4.78 0.29
N VAL A 108 17.68 4.51 -0.48
CA VAL A 108 17.28 3.17 -0.87
C VAL A 108 16.73 3.13 -2.29
N GLN A 109 17.17 2.12 -3.06
CA GLN A 109 16.66 1.87 -4.40
C GLN A 109 15.27 1.21 -4.37
N MET A 110 14.44 1.56 -5.36
CA MET A 110 13.00 1.32 -5.36
C MET A 110 12.56 -0.11 -5.74
N GLY A 111 13.48 -1.04 -5.93
CA GLY A 111 13.18 -2.48 -5.98
C GLY A 111 13.12 -3.15 -4.60
N ALA A 112 13.48 -2.43 -3.54
CA ALA A 112 13.44 -2.95 -2.18
C ALA A 112 12.01 -3.09 -1.65
N THR A 113 11.84 -4.02 -0.71
CA THR A 113 10.62 -4.25 0.07
C THR A 113 10.83 -3.80 1.52
N TRP A 114 9.75 -3.72 2.31
CA TRP A 114 9.88 -3.42 3.73
C TRP A 114 10.68 -4.46 4.50
N ASN A 115 10.64 -5.74 4.09
CA ASN A 115 11.53 -6.76 4.66
C ASN A 115 13.01 -6.44 4.47
N ASP A 116 13.38 -5.95 3.28
CA ASP A 116 14.76 -5.55 2.98
C ASP A 116 15.18 -4.39 3.90
N VAL A 117 14.33 -3.36 4.06
CA VAL A 117 14.60 -2.18 4.90
C VAL A 117 14.68 -2.54 6.37
N TYR A 118 13.69 -3.25 6.92
CA TYR A 118 13.71 -3.65 8.33
C TYR A 118 14.89 -4.54 8.65
N GLY A 119 15.21 -5.50 7.78
CA GLY A 119 16.38 -6.34 7.91
C GLY A 119 17.68 -5.55 7.86
N TYR A 120 17.75 -4.50 7.05
CA TYR A 120 18.93 -3.63 6.96
C TYR A 120 19.11 -2.79 8.24
N VAL A 121 18.06 -2.10 8.70
CA VAL A 121 18.14 -1.25 9.89
C VAL A 121 18.27 -2.05 11.18
N ALA A 122 17.68 -3.25 11.29
CA ALA A 122 17.78 -4.11 12.47
C ALA A 122 19.20 -4.61 12.73
N ARG A 123 20.02 -4.76 11.68
CA ARG A 123 21.44 -5.15 11.82
C ARG A 123 22.35 -4.02 12.28
N SER A 124 21.82 -2.81 12.36
CA SER A 124 22.53 -1.64 12.82
C SER A 124 22.74 -1.67 14.35
N ALA A 125 23.90 -1.23 14.84
CA ALA A 125 24.20 -1.20 16.28
C ALA A 125 23.22 -0.34 17.10
N ALA A 126 22.61 0.67 16.47
CA ALA A 126 21.55 1.50 17.03
C ALA A 126 20.42 1.61 15.97
N PRO A 127 19.42 0.72 16.02
CA PRO A 127 18.35 0.71 15.01
C PRO A 127 17.55 2.00 15.05
N LEU A 128 17.42 2.63 13.87
CA LEU A 128 16.52 3.76 13.65
C LEU A 128 15.14 3.27 13.22
N ILE A 129 14.13 4.10 13.38
CA ILE A 129 12.76 3.79 13.03
C ILE A 129 12.44 4.33 11.62
N PRO A 130 12.21 3.47 10.61
CA PRO A 130 11.59 3.87 9.37
C PRO A 130 10.06 3.94 9.51
N VAL A 131 9.40 4.83 8.78
CA VAL A 131 7.93 4.87 8.70
C VAL A 131 7.48 3.96 7.56
N GLY A 132 7.33 2.70 7.85
CA GLY A 132 7.10 1.63 6.88
C GLY A 132 5.86 0.78 7.15
N GLY A 133 5.49 -0.05 6.17
CA GLY A 133 4.29 -0.89 6.24
C GLY A 133 4.49 -2.20 6.99
N GLY A 134 3.41 -2.68 7.62
CA GLY A 134 3.40 -3.97 8.34
C GLY A 134 3.28 -5.20 7.43
N CYS A 135 3.23 -5.07 6.11
CA CYS A 135 3.34 -6.19 5.17
C CYS A 135 4.75 -6.20 4.56
N LEU A 136 5.55 -7.20 4.93
CA LEU A 136 6.99 -7.24 4.65
C LEU A 136 7.34 -7.31 3.17
N THR A 137 6.47 -7.88 2.34
CA THR A 137 6.68 -8.06 0.91
C THR A 137 6.22 -6.88 0.06
N VAL A 138 5.58 -5.87 0.67
CA VAL A 138 5.19 -4.64 -0.02
C VAL A 138 6.43 -3.87 -0.46
N GLY A 139 6.46 -3.49 -1.73
CA GLY A 139 7.53 -2.66 -2.31
C GLY A 139 7.42 -1.20 -1.87
N LEU A 140 8.58 -0.59 -1.64
CA LEU A 140 8.67 0.81 -1.22
C LEU A 140 7.98 1.79 -2.19
N PRO A 141 8.17 1.67 -3.54
CA PRO A 141 7.72 2.75 -4.43
C PRO A 141 6.21 2.95 -4.39
N GLY A 142 5.41 1.87 -4.46
CA GLY A 142 3.94 1.99 -4.37
C GLY A 142 3.49 2.51 -3.01
N PHE A 143 4.08 2.01 -1.93
CA PHE A 143 3.74 2.43 -0.57
C PHE A 143 4.01 3.92 -0.34
N LEU A 144 5.20 4.39 -0.66
CA LEU A 144 5.63 5.77 -0.42
C LEU A 144 4.92 6.77 -1.34
N GLN A 145 4.73 6.41 -2.61
CA GLN A 145 4.08 7.33 -3.56
C GLN A 145 2.59 7.50 -3.33
N GLY A 146 1.92 6.56 -2.63
CA GLY A 146 0.50 6.70 -2.30
C GLY A 146 0.21 7.18 -0.87
N GLY A 147 1.24 7.47 -0.09
CA GLY A 147 1.11 7.93 1.31
C GLY A 147 1.88 7.05 2.28
N GLY A 148 1.40 5.85 2.55
CA GLY A 148 2.10 4.88 3.39
C GLY A 148 1.78 4.99 4.88
N TYR A 149 0.73 4.32 5.34
CA TYR A 149 0.42 4.17 6.76
C TYR A 149 1.31 3.14 7.44
N SER A 150 1.81 3.49 8.61
CA SER A 150 2.67 2.69 9.48
C SER A 150 2.10 2.62 10.89
N PHE A 151 2.52 1.64 11.67
CA PHE A 151 2.25 1.61 13.12
C PHE A 151 2.80 2.83 13.87
N VAL A 152 3.76 3.55 13.29
CA VAL A 152 4.33 4.77 13.87
C VAL A 152 3.89 6.06 13.17
N SER A 153 2.93 5.98 12.25
CA SER A 153 2.45 7.19 11.54
C SER A 153 1.87 8.26 12.48
N ARG A 154 1.27 7.85 13.59
CA ARG A 154 0.77 8.81 14.59
C ARG A 154 1.89 9.58 15.27
N SER A 155 3.11 9.02 15.33
CA SER A 155 4.31 9.68 15.86
C SER A 155 5.05 10.53 14.81
N TYR A 156 5.09 10.06 13.53
CA TYR A 156 6.04 10.60 12.55
C TYR A 156 5.42 10.99 11.20
N GLY A 157 4.10 10.92 11.04
CA GLY A 157 3.42 11.15 9.76
C GLY A 157 3.36 9.89 8.89
N LEU A 158 3.00 10.07 7.64
CA LEU A 158 2.98 9.00 6.63
C LEU A 158 4.40 8.66 6.17
N GLY A 159 4.57 7.52 5.53
CA GLY A 159 5.82 7.17 4.86
C GLY A 159 6.27 8.25 3.87
N SER A 160 5.33 8.78 3.08
CA SER A 160 5.56 9.87 2.13
C SER A 160 6.00 11.18 2.78
N ASP A 161 5.57 11.47 4.01
CA ASP A 161 5.99 12.68 4.75
C ASP A 161 7.48 12.61 5.13
N ASN A 162 8.02 11.40 5.19
CA ASN A 162 9.41 11.13 5.54
C ASN A 162 10.33 10.96 4.32
N VAL A 163 9.82 11.14 3.10
CA VAL A 163 10.65 11.19 1.88
C VAL A 163 11.24 12.59 1.74
N THR A 164 12.56 12.68 1.71
CA THR A 164 13.31 13.95 1.60
C THR A 164 13.89 14.19 0.22
N ARG A 165 14.11 13.13 -0.58
CA ARG A 165 14.66 13.21 -1.94
C ARG A 165 14.13 12.02 -2.75
N ILE A 166 13.90 12.26 -4.05
CA ILE A 166 13.51 11.24 -5.03
C ILE A 166 14.40 11.37 -6.26
N GLU A 167 15.00 10.28 -6.71
CA GLU A 167 15.53 10.15 -8.06
C GLU A 167 14.46 9.49 -8.93
N LEU A 168 14.08 10.15 -10.01
CA LEU A 168 13.00 9.75 -10.90
C LEU A 168 13.47 9.81 -12.36
N VAL A 169 13.21 8.76 -13.13
CA VAL A 169 13.37 8.77 -14.59
C VAL A 169 12.03 9.16 -15.21
N ASP A 170 12.00 10.26 -15.94
CA ASP A 170 10.79 10.79 -16.58
C ASP A 170 10.49 10.11 -17.93
N ALA A 171 9.41 10.52 -18.60
CA ALA A 171 8.98 9.94 -19.88
C ALA A 171 9.99 10.15 -21.02
N SER A 172 10.88 11.12 -20.92
CA SER A 172 11.98 11.33 -21.89
C SER A 172 13.18 10.41 -21.65
N GLY A 173 13.19 9.63 -20.57
CA GLY A 173 14.33 8.83 -20.11
C GLY A 173 15.35 9.65 -19.31
N ALA A 174 15.10 10.92 -19.02
CA ALA A 174 16.00 11.78 -18.25
C ALA A 174 15.86 11.49 -16.74
N LEU A 175 17.03 11.42 -16.06
CA LEU A 175 17.07 11.33 -14.61
C LEU A 175 16.88 12.70 -13.98
N ARG A 176 15.91 12.82 -13.08
CA ARG A 176 15.60 14.05 -12.33
C ARG A 176 15.80 13.83 -10.84
N THR A 177 16.40 14.83 -10.18
CA THR A 177 16.56 14.88 -8.73
C THR A 177 15.49 15.79 -8.13
N LEU A 178 14.59 15.23 -7.37
CA LEU A 178 13.41 15.92 -6.84
C LEU A 178 13.58 16.15 -5.33
N THR A 179 13.46 17.41 -4.91
CA THR A 179 13.45 17.84 -3.50
C THR A 179 12.45 18.98 -3.32
N ALA A 180 12.13 19.33 -2.08
CA ALA A 180 11.22 20.44 -1.78
C ALA A 180 11.81 21.81 -2.19
N ASP A 181 13.12 21.92 -2.25
CA ASP A 181 13.89 23.11 -2.57
C ASP A 181 14.61 23.04 -3.94
N ALA A 182 14.22 22.08 -4.78
CA ALA A 182 14.78 21.97 -6.13
C ALA A 182 14.67 23.30 -6.90
N PRO A 183 15.70 23.69 -7.69
CA PRO A 183 15.69 24.96 -8.40
C PRO A 183 14.53 25.11 -9.40
N ALA A 184 14.21 24.04 -10.14
CA ALA A 184 13.14 24.05 -11.12
C ALA A 184 11.77 23.83 -10.43
N GLN A 185 10.74 24.60 -10.90
CA GLN A 185 9.39 24.48 -10.38
C GLN A 185 8.80 23.09 -10.66
N ASP A 186 9.04 22.55 -11.85
CA ASP A 186 8.56 21.23 -12.25
C ASP A 186 9.12 20.13 -11.36
N ASP A 187 10.37 20.24 -10.87
CA ASP A 187 10.96 19.27 -9.95
C ASP A 187 10.33 19.35 -8.56
N ARG A 188 10.01 20.56 -8.08
CA ARG A 188 9.26 20.76 -6.83
C ARG A 188 7.83 20.22 -6.93
N ASP A 189 7.18 20.46 -8.05
CA ASP A 189 5.82 19.96 -8.32
C ASP A 189 5.80 18.43 -8.46
N LEU A 190 6.78 17.83 -9.13
CA LEU A 190 6.95 16.37 -9.16
C LEU A 190 7.26 15.79 -7.78
N PHE A 191 8.13 16.45 -6.99
CA PHE A 191 8.40 16.04 -5.61
C PHE A 191 7.13 16.01 -4.77
N TRP A 192 6.29 17.05 -4.89
CA TRP A 192 4.99 17.10 -4.24
C TRP A 192 4.09 15.96 -4.74
N ALA A 193 3.94 15.79 -6.06
CA ALA A 193 3.04 14.80 -6.66
C ALA A 193 3.41 13.35 -6.30
N CYS A 194 4.70 13.02 -6.28
CA CYS A 194 5.20 11.68 -5.97
C CYS A 194 5.13 11.31 -4.47
N ARG A 195 4.66 12.19 -3.60
CA ARG A 195 4.52 11.97 -2.15
C ARG A 195 3.08 11.81 -1.70
N GLY A 196 2.28 11.04 -2.46
CA GLY A 196 0.87 10.74 -2.16
C GLY A 196 -0.05 10.71 -3.37
N GLY A 197 0.44 11.06 -4.57
CA GLY A 197 -0.34 11.04 -5.83
C GLY A 197 -0.46 9.67 -6.50
N GLY A 198 0.04 8.61 -5.86
CA GLY A 198 0.02 7.25 -6.38
C GLY A 198 1.20 6.93 -7.30
N GLY A 199 1.66 5.67 -7.25
CA GLY A 199 2.73 5.18 -8.12
C GLY A 199 2.27 5.00 -9.56
N GLY A 200 3.23 5.09 -10.51
CA GLY A 200 2.97 4.82 -11.93
C GLY A 200 2.37 5.99 -12.72
N ASN A 201 2.26 7.19 -12.13
CA ASN A 201 1.62 8.35 -12.76
C ASN A 201 2.61 9.31 -13.43
N PHE A 202 3.78 9.56 -12.83
CA PHE A 202 4.62 10.73 -13.18
C PHE A 202 6.00 10.37 -13.70
N GLY A 203 6.39 9.11 -13.61
CA GLY A 203 7.71 8.61 -13.94
C GLY A 203 8.06 7.38 -13.13
N VAL A 204 9.29 6.90 -13.28
CA VAL A 204 9.85 5.75 -12.57
C VAL A 204 10.76 6.24 -11.45
N ALA A 205 10.28 6.21 -10.21
CA ALA A 205 11.15 6.44 -9.06
C ALA A 205 12.15 5.28 -8.94
N VAL A 206 13.44 5.60 -8.98
CA VAL A 206 14.55 4.62 -8.95
C VAL A 206 15.25 4.57 -7.60
N GLU A 207 15.25 5.69 -6.86
CA GLU A 207 15.85 5.82 -5.54
C GLU A 207 15.09 6.86 -4.71
N MET A 208 14.98 6.64 -3.40
CA MET A 208 14.45 7.62 -2.46
C MET A 208 15.33 7.72 -1.23
N THR A 209 15.43 8.94 -0.66
CA THR A 209 16.03 9.16 0.65
C THR A 209 14.92 9.35 1.68
N LEU A 210 14.95 8.55 2.74
CA LEU A 210 13.95 8.50 3.81
C LEU A 210 14.54 9.08 5.09
N GLN A 211 13.81 9.98 5.74
CA GLN A 211 14.13 10.38 7.11
C GLN A 211 13.76 9.24 8.06
N LEU A 212 14.72 8.77 8.83
CA LEU A 212 14.54 7.81 9.91
C LEU A 212 14.52 8.54 11.26
N HIS A 213 13.95 7.90 12.28
CA HIS A 213 13.77 8.50 13.58
C HIS A 213 14.55 7.76 14.67
N GLN A 214 15.07 8.51 15.63
CA GLN A 214 15.62 7.94 16.84
C GLN A 214 14.48 7.32 17.67
N PRO A 215 14.62 6.09 18.13
CA PRO A 215 13.61 5.48 19.00
C PRO A 215 13.58 6.21 20.36
N PRO A 216 12.40 6.58 20.88
CA PRO A 216 12.28 7.23 22.19
C PRO A 216 12.62 6.28 23.34
N ALA A 217 12.63 4.96 23.10
CA ALA A 217 13.03 3.90 24.01
C ALA A 217 13.73 2.76 23.25
N LYS A 218 14.52 1.95 23.95
CA LYS A 218 15.22 0.79 23.33
C LYS A 218 14.25 -0.22 22.73
N THR A 219 13.07 -0.36 23.32
CA THR A 219 12.01 -1.25 22.90
C THR A 219 10.69 -0.51 22.86
N VAL A 220 9.78 -0.97 22.03
CA VAL A 220 8.38 -0.51 21.97
C VAL A 220 7.46 -1.60 22.48
N LEU A 221 6.24 -1.21 22.90
CA LEU A 221 5.18 -2.17 23.11
C LEU A 221 4.51 -2.46 21.78
N GLY A 222 4.24 -3.72 21.48
CA GLY A 222 3.40 -4.16 20.38
C GLY A 222 2.73 -5.49 20.69
N GLY A 223 1.76 -5.91 19.84
CA GLY A 223 1.11 -7.19 20.03
C GLY A 223 -0.36 -7.22 19.61
N GLY A 224 -1.20 -7.95 20.37
CA GLY A 224 -2.61 -8.11 20.08
C GLY A 224 -3.46 -8.38 21.32
N LEU A 225 -4.68 -7.85 21.32
CA LEU A 225 -5.74 -8.14 22.27
C LEU A 225 -6.95 -8.63 21.47
N SER A 226 -7.38 -9.87 21.65
CA SER A 226 -8.51 -10.44 20.90
C SER A 226 -9.75 -10.61 21.77
N PHE A 227 -10.90 -10.28 21.20
CA PHE A 227 -12.21 -10.31 21.84
C PHE A 227 -13.20 -11.13 20.98
N PRO A 228 -14.17 -11.84 21.59
CA PRO A 228 -15.20 -12.51 20.82
C PRO A 228 -16.01 -11.51 19.98
N LEU A 229 -16.34 -11.87 18.74
CA LEU A 229 -17.07 -10.98 17.82
C LEU A 229 -18.50 -10.67 18.33
N GLU A 230 -19.06 -11.53 19.16
CA GLU A 230 -20.36 -11.32 19.83
C GLU A 230 -20.36 -10.05 20.69
N ARG A 231 -19.21 -9.68 21.24
CA ARG A 231 -19.02 -8.46 22.04
C ARG A 231 -18.62 -7.23 21.21
N ALA A 232 -18.67 -7.29 19.88
CA ALA A 232 -18.16 -6.22 19.03
C ALA A 232 -18.83 -4.86 19.32
N GLU A 233 -20.12 -4.80 19.60
CA GLU A 233 -20.81 -3.53 19.89
C GLU A 233 -20.22 -2.86 21.14
N GLU A 234 -20.00 -3.62 22.20
CA GLU A 234 -19.37 -3.14 23.44
C GLU A 234 -17.90 -2.74 23.20
N VAL A 235 -17.12 -3.64 22.61
CA VAL A 235 -15.67 -3.50 22.59
C VAL A 235 -15.22 -2.51 21.53
N ILE A 236 -15.85 -2.44 20.34
CA ILE A 236 -15.50 -1.44 19.31
C ILE A 236 -15.91 -0.03 19.76
N ALA A 237 -17.07 0.12 20.44
CA ALA A 237 -17.45 1.42 21.01
C ALA A 237 -16.45 1.87 22.09
N ALA A 238 -16.03 0.97 22.98
CA ALA A 238 -15.01 1.26 23.98
C ALA A 238 -13.63 1.56 23.35
N TYR A 239 -13.27 0.82 22.31
CA TYR A 239 -12.06 1.08 21.52
C TYR A 239 -12.10 2.47 20.90
N ASP A 240 -13.19 2.87 20.24
CA ASP A 240 -13.29 4.20 19.61
C ASP A 240 -13.20 5.32 20.65
N ALA A 241 -13.87 5.19 21.80
CA ALA A 241 -13.77 6.13 22.90
C ALA A 241 -12.35 6.24 23.48
N TRP A 242 -11.66 5.11 23.64
CA TRP A 242 -10.28 5.05 24.07
C TRP A 242 -9.33 5.64 23.03
N ALA A 243 -9.47 5.27 21.77
CA ALA A 243 -8.60 5.71 20.65
C ALA A 243 -8.65 7.23 20.43
N ARG A 244 -9.76 7.90 20.82
CA ARG A 244 -9.88 9.37 20.78
C ARG A 244 -8.89 10.08 21.69
N ASN A 245 -8.52 9.45 22.80
CA ASN A 245 -7.83 10.08 23.92
C ASN A 245 -6.39 9.62 24.09
N VAL A 246 -5.93 8.61 23.35
CA VAL A 246 -4.56 8.13 23.46
C VAL A 246 -3.55 9.09 22.83
N PRO A 247 -2.31 9.16 23.39
CA PRO A 247 -1.27 10.03 22.86
C PRO A 247 -0.84 9.61 21.45
N GLY A 248 -0.20 10.51 20.70
CA GLY A 248 0.32 10.24 19.37
C GLY A 248 1.33 9.08 19.30
N ALA A 249 1.97 8.75 20.41
CA ALA A 249 2.85 7.57 20.52
C ALA A 249 2.10 6.23 20.46
N MET A 250 0.79 6.20 20.77
CA MET A 250 -0.04 5.00 20.72
C MET A 250 -0.74 4.91 19.35
N ALA A 251 -0.39 3.92 18.55
CA ALA A 251 -1.19 3.49 17.41
C ALA A 251 -1.95 2.21 17.78
N ALA A 252 -3.12 2.02 17.19
CA ALA A 252 -3.89 0.80 17.38
C ALA A 252 -4.65 0.48 16.09
N TYR A 253 -4.29 -0.63 15.47
CA TYR A 253 -5.07 -1.16 14.36
C TYR A 253 -6.20 -1.99 14.93
N GLY A 254 -7.40 -1.79 14.41
CA GLY A 254 -8.51 -2.72 14.67
C GLY A 254 -8.63 -3.73 13.53
N TYR A 255 -8.97 -4.94 13.85
CA TYR A 255 -9.13 -6.03 12.90
C TYR A 255 -10.36 -6.86 13.29
N VAL A 256 -11.25 -7.11 12.34
CA VAL A 256 -12.33 -8.09 12.50
C VAL A 256 -12.13 -9.18 11.45
N GLY A 257 -12.06 -10.40 11.94
CA GLY A 257 -11.80 -11.58 11.11
C GLY A 257 -11.89 -12.83 11.95
N HIS A 258 -10.97 -13.76 11.74
CA HIS A 258 -10.92 -15.02 12.47
C HIS A 258 -9.54 -15.20 13.12
N ASP A 259 -9.54 -15.32 14.44
CA ASP A 259 -8.33 -15.64 15.23
C ASP A 259 -8.34 -17.12 15.68
N PRO A 260 -7.17 -17.71 15.99
CA PRO A 260 -7.11 -19.03 16.60
C PRO A 260 -7.90 -19.07 17.91
N ASP A 261 -8.67 -20.15 18.10
CA ASP A 261 -9.35 -20.43 19.36
C ASP A 261 -8.32 -20.77 20.44
N PRO A 262 -8.30 -20.11 21.62
CA PRO A 262 -7.35 -20.42 22.68
C PRO A 262 -7.44 -21.86 23.20
N ALA A 263 -8.66 -22.45 23.18
CA ALA A 263 -8.91 -23.83 23.61
C ALA A 263 -8.49 -24.86 22.56
N GLU A 264 -8.56 -24.50 21.28
CA GLU A 264 -8.24 -25.34 20.14
C GLU A 264 -7.55 -24.51 19.04
N PRO A 265 -6.23 -24.25 19.10
CA PRO A 265 -5.54 -23.31 18.23
C PRO A 265 -5.60 -23.62 16.73
N THR A 266 -5.97 -24.85 16.35
CA THR A 266 -6.22 -25.23 14.94
C THR A 266 -7.56 -24.75 14.42
N ARG A 267 -8.51 -24.48 15.31
CA ARG A 267 -9.81 -23.88 15.01
C ARG A 267 -9.69 -22.36 15.00
N LYS A 268 -10.34 -21.71 14.05
CA LYS A 268 -10.46 -20.25 14.01
C LYS A 268 -11.85 -19.83 14.45
N VAL A 269 -11.93 -18.77 15.25
CA VAL A 269 -13.18 -18.18 15.74
C VAL A 269 -13.31 -16.73 15.29
N PRO A 270 -14.53 -16.26 14.97
CA PRO A 270 -14.76 -14.86 14.67
C PRO A 270 -14.33 -13.97 15.85
N SER A 271 -13.55 -12.95 15.57
CA SER A 271 -12.97 -12.11 16.60
C SER A 271 -12.85 -10.65 16.16
N PHE A 272 -12.86 -9.77 17.16
CA PHE A 272 -12.29 -8.43 17.05
C PHE A 272 -10.94 -8.39 17.74
N ARG A 273 -9.90 -7.92 17.02
CA ARG A 273 -8.56 -7.78 17.58
C ARG A 273 -8.09 -6.33 17.50
N ILE A 274 -7.52 -5.84 18.59
CA ILE A 274 -6.75 -4.60 18.63
C ILE A 274 -5.28 -4.98 18.51
N THR A 275 -4.56 -4.36 17.57
CA THR A 275 -3.10 -4.49 17.41
C THR A 275 -2.46 -3.16 17.84
N PRO A 276 -2.11 -3.00 19.14
CA PRO A 276 -1.48 -1.79 19.64
C PRO A 276 0.00 -1.77 19.31
N VAL A 277 0.52 -0.56 19.01
CA VAL A 277 1.95 -0.28 19.03
C VAL A 277 2.16 1.04 19.77
N PHE A 278 2.94 1.00 20.85
CA PHE A 278 3.32 2.20 21.60
C PHE A 278 4.79 2.54 21.34
N ASN A 279 5.02 3.64 20.64
CA ASN A 279 6.34 4.17 20.34
C ASN A 279 6.91 4.92 21.55
N GLY A 280 7.33 4.17 22.54
CA GLY A 280 7.82 4.64 23.84
C GLY A 280 8.11 3.48 24.78
N ALA A 281 8.39 3.76 26.05
CA ALA A 281 8.70 2.73 27.04
C ALA A 281 7.53 1.74 27.21
N TYR A 282 7.84 0.45 27.31
CA TYR A 282 6.85 -0.62 27.42
C TYR A 282 5.83 -0.40 28.55
N GLY A 283 6.32 0.02 29.74
CA GLY A 283 5.46 0.28 30.90
C GLY A 283 4.43 1.36 30.64
N ASP A 284 4.82 2.46 29.98
CA ASP A 284 3.91 3.56 29.62
C ASP A 284 2.85 3.05 28.63
N GLY A 285 3.25 2.22 27.68
CA GLY A 285 2.34 1.58 26.73
C GLY A 285 1.28 0.70 27.43
N ILE A 286 1.68 -0.08 28.43
CA ILE A 286 0.75 -0.88 29.26
C ILE A 286 -0.26 0.01 29.97
N GLU A 287 0.17 1.13 30.55
CA GLU A 287 -0.75 2.08 31.21
C GLU A 287 -1.79 2.61 30.21
N GLN A 288 -1.39 2.95 28.99
CA GLN A 288 -2.32 3.39 27.95
C GLN A 288 -3.30 2.28 27.54
N LEU A 289 -2.89 1.01 27.56
CA LEU A 289 -3.74 -0.14 27.22
C LEU A 289 -4.65 -0.61 28.35
N ARG A 290 -4.45 -0.13 29.58
CA ARG A 290 -5.21 -0.59 30.75
C ARG A 290 -6.73 -0.55 30.57
N PRO A 291 -7.36 0.44 29.94
CA PRO A 291 -8.79 0.43 29.66
C PRO A 291 -9.24 -0.76 28.80
N MET A 292 -8.43 -1.10 27.77
CA MET A 292 -8.74 -2.23 26.87
C MET A 292 -8.50 -3.59 27.54
N LEU A 293 -7.47 -3.71 28.37
CA LEU A 293 -7.19 -4.92 29.16
C LEU A 293 -8.32 -5.22 30.16
N LYS A 294 -8.95 -4.20 30.73
CA LYS A 294 -10.10 -4.35 31.67
C LYS A 294 -11.36 -4.92 31.00
N LEU A 295 -11.44 -4.91 29.67
CA LEU A 295 -12.55 -5.53 28.94
C LEU A 295 -12.41 -7.07 28.81
N ASN A 296 -11.43 -7.67 29.48
CA ASN A 296 -11.17 -9.10 29.51
C ASN A 296 -11.10 -9.71 28.09
N PRO A 297 -10.05 -9.39 27.30
CA PRO A 297 -9.78 -10.08 26.05
C PRO A 297 -9.55 -11.58 26.32
N PHE A 298 -9.96 -12.45 25.39
CA PHE A 298 -9.73 -13.89 25.53
C PHE A 298 -8.29 -14.30 25.18
N ASP A 299 -7.58 -13.47 24.39
CA ASP A 299 -6.16 -13.67 24.07
C ASP A 299 -5.42 -12.33 24.21
N VAL A 300 -4.27 -12.39 24.89
CA VAL A 300 -3.40 -11.24 25.13
C VAL A 300 -1.97 -11.63 24.79
N ARG A 301 -1.43 -11.04 23.74
CA ARG A 301 -0.04 -11.23 23.30
C ARG A 301 0.64 -9.88 23.20
N LEU A 302 1.47 -9.54 24.17
CA LEU A 302 2.17 -8.27 24.22
C LEU A 302 3.68 -8.51 24.24
N TYR A 303 4.41 -7.73 23.46
CA TYR A 303 5.85 -7.87 23.24
C TYR A 303 6.56 -6.56 23.60
N SER A 304 7.81 -6.69 24.06
CA SER A 304 8.72 -5.58 24.29
C SER A 304 10.00 -5.82 23.48
N VAL A 305 10.03 -5.25 22.28
CA VAL A 305 11.13 -5.46 21.31
C VAL A 305 11.45 -4.17 20.56
N PRO A 306 12.62 -4.01 19.93
CA PRO A 306 12.90 -2.91 19.03
C PRO A 306 11.87 -2.88 17.87
N LEU A 307 11.44 -1.68 17.43
CA LEU A 307 10.38 -1.56 16.42
C LEU A 307 10.66 -2.34 15.12
N PRO A 308 11.87 -2.28 14.51
CA PRO A 308 12.12 -3.08 13.30
C PRO A 308 11.95 -4.59 13.53
N THR A 309 12.29 -5.07 14.74
CA THR A 309 12.07 -6.46 15.13
C THR A 309 10.58 -6.77 15.30
N LEU A 310 9.80 -5.84 15.88
CA LEU A 310 8.36 -5.98 16.01
C LEU A 310 7.70 -6.10 14.63
N GLU A 311 8.03 -5.20 13.71
CA GLU A 311 7.51 -5.23 12.34
C GLU A 311 7.81 -6.58 11.64
N MET A 312 9.03 -7.11 11.81
CA MET A 312 9.38 -8.42 11.28
C MET A 312 8.64 -9.58 11.97
N ALA A 313 8.31 -9.45 13.26
CA ALA A 313 7.63 -10.50 14.03
C ALA A 313 6.11 -10.52 13.80
N ILE A 314 5.47 -9.34 13.71
CA ILE A 314 4.03 -9.22 13.49
C ILE A 314 3.67 -8.98 12.02
N GLY A 315 4.66 -8.60 11.22
CA GLY A 315 4.52 -8.33 9.80
C GLY A 315 4.04 -9.56 9.04
N ARG A 316 3.15 -9.33 8.10
CA ARG A 316 2.61 -10.40 7.27
C ARG A 316 3.55 -10.64 6.10
N SER A 317 4.02 -11.88 5.97
CA SER A 317 4.61 -12.36 4.72
C SER A 317 3.49 -13.00 3.90
N THR A 318 3.11 -12.37 2.81
CA THR A 318 2.15 -12.95 1.88
C THR A 318 2.89 -13.75 0.83
N LEU A 319 2.50 -15.02 0.68
CA LEU A 319 2.97 -15.84 -0.42
C LEU A 319 2.33 -15.35 -1.71
N VAL A 320 3.14 -15.13 -2.73
CA VAL A 320 2.71 -14.68 -4.04
C VAL A 320 2.06 -15.85 -4.81
N GLY A 321 0.93 -15.62 -5.44
CA GLY A 321 0.51 -16.40 -6.60
C GLY A 321 -0.80 -17.19 -6.52
N ASP A 322 -1.13 -17.84 -5.41
CA ASP A 322 -2.30 -18.76 -5.37
C ASP A 322 -3.53 -18.16 -4.69
N ARG A 323 -3.32 -17.11 -3.91
CA ARG A 323 -4.38 -16.42 -3.19
C ARG A 323 -5.01 -15.35 -4.07
N GLN A 324 -6.32 -15.40 -4.20
CA GLN A 324 -7.10 -14.35 -4.85
C GLN A 324 -7.57 -13.33 -3.81
N ALA A 325 -7.67 -12.07 -4.21
CA ALA A 325 -8.15 -11.01 -3.35
C ALA A 325 -8.98 -9.97 -4.09
N TYR A 326 -9.90 -9.35 -3.36
CA TYR A 326 -10.54 -8.10 -3.72
C TYR A 326 -10.52 -7.18 -2.51
N ILE A 327 -10.18 -5.92 -2.74
CA ILE A 327 -10.00 -4.93 -1.68
C ILE A 327 -10.87 -3.72 -1.99
N ARG A 328 -11.58 -3.23 -0.95
CA ARG A 328 -12.19 -1.91 -0.93
C ARG A 328 -11.62 -1.10 0.22
N SER A 329 -11.56 0.20 0.06
CA SER A 329 -11.18 1.10 1.14
C SER A 329 -12.26 2.14 1.42
N GLY A 330 -12.26 2.65 2.64
CA GLY A 330 -13.08 3.77 3.04
C GLY A 330 -12.42 4.49 4.22
N MET A 331 -12.84 5.71 4.48
CA MET A 331 -12.27 6.52 5.55
C MET A 331 -13.37 7.18 6.36
N ILE A 332 -13.25 7.15 7.68
CA ILE A 332 -14.15 7.87 8.57
C ILE A 332 -13.45 8.98 9.33
N GLY A 333 -14.16 10.08 9.53
CA GLY A 333 -13.69 11.27 10.23
C GLY A 333 -13.89 11.19 11.74
N ASP A 334 -14.12 12.34 12.34
CA ASP A 334 -14.22 12.52 13.79
C ASP A 334 -15.47 11.91 14.42
N GLY A 335 -16.51 11.67 13.64
CA GLY A 335 -17.69 10.93 14.10
C GLY A 335 -17.31 9.58 14.73
N GLY A 336 -16.29 8.92 14.18
CA GLY A 336 -15.83 7.62 14.64
C GLY A 336 -16.82 6.51 14.29
N TRP A 337 -16.84 5.45 15.08
CA TRP A 337 -17.72 4.32 14.87
C TRP A 337 -19.17 4.61 15.28
N THR A 338 -20.12 4.33 14.40
CA THR A 338 -21.55 4.32 14.73
C THR A 338 -22.00 2.89 15.09
N THR A 339 -23.11 2.78 15.82
CA THR A 339 -23.69 1.47 16.16
C THR A 339 -24.09 0.70 14.89
N ASP A 340 -24.56 1.41 13.86
CA ASP A 340 -24.97 0.78 12.60
C ASP A 340 -23.78 0.26 11.81
N MET A 341 -22.63 0.98 11.80
CA MET A 341 -21.39 0.46 11.23
C MET A 341 -20.94 -0.83 11.93
N ILE A 342 -20.97 -0.87 13.27
CA ILE A 342 -20.56 -2.06 14.03
C ILE A 342 -21.46 -3.25 13.70
N ARG A 343 -22.78 -3.03 13.59
CA ARG A 343 -23.74 -4.05 13.19
C ARG A 343 -23.51 -4.53 11.76
N ALA A 344 -23.23 -3.60 10.83
CA ALA A 344 -22.90 -3.94 9.44
C ALA A 344 -21.64 -4.81 9.36
N VAL A 345 -20.58 -4.47 10.11
CA VAL A 345 -19.35 -5.27 10.19
C VAL A 345 -19.63 -6.67 10.75
N ARG A 346 -20.39 -6.78 11.85
CA ARG A 346 -20.76 -8.09 12.42
C ARG A 346 -21.54 -8.94 11.42
N LYS A 347 -22.55 -8.35 10.76
CA LYS A 347 -23.38 -9.04 9.75
C LYS A 347 -22.52 -9.53 8.59
N ALA A 348 -21.68 -8.66 8.02
CA ALA A 348 -20.81 -9.00 6.91
C ALA A 348 -19.85 -10.15 7.28
N MET A 349 -19.22 -10.08 8.44
CA MET A 349 -18.29 -11.13 8.85
C MET A 349 -18.98 -12.47 9.15
N ALA A 350 -20.23 -12.46 9.63
CA ALA A 350 -21.01 -13.68 9.83
C ALA A 350 -21.40 -14.38 8.51
N THR A 351 -21.41 -13.64 7.38
CA THR A 351 -21.80 -14.16 6.05
C THR A 351 -20.63 -14.20 5.07
N ALA A 352 -19.40 -13.99 5.53
CA ALA A 352 -18.23 -14.01 4.67
C ALA A 352 -18.05 -15.38 4.00
N PRO A 353 -17.98 -15.45 2.65
CA PRO A 353 -17.86 -16.73 1.96
C PRO A 353 -16.55 -17.46 2.29
N SER A 354 -15.51 -16.71 2.61
CA SER A 354 -14.21 -17.26 2.99
C SER A 354 -13.81 -16.83 4.41
N PRO A 355 -13.36 -17.77 5.28
CA PRO A 355 -12.88 -17.46 6.62
C PRO A 355 -11.54 -16.71 6.64
N ASN A 356 -10.92 -16.50 5.48
CA ASN A 356 -9.70 -15.70 5.35
C ASN A 356 -9.97 -14.22 5.09
N SER A 357 -11.25 -13.86 4.83
CA SER A 357 -11.69 -12.50 4.63
C SER A 357 -11.71 -11.72 5.95
N PHE A 358 -11.45 -10.40 5.88
CA PHE A 358 -11.39 -9.56 7.06
C PHE A 358 -11.66 -8.09 6.72
N VAL A 359 -11.92 -7.31 7.76
CA VAL A 359 -11.77 -5.86 7.73
C VAL A 359 -10.70 -5.44 8.73
N VAL A 360 -9.82 -4.55 8.31
CA VAL A 360 -8.85 -3.90 9.19
C VAL A 360 -8.95 -2.39 9.03
N TRP A 361 -8.72 -1.67 10.10
CA TRP A 361 -8.59 -0.22 10.02
C TRP A 361 -7.36 0.27 10.76
N THR A 362 -6.72 1.23 10.11
CA THR A 362 -5.56 1.94 10.65
C THR A 362 -6.04 3.14 11.46
N HIS A 363 -5.48 3.32 12.65
CA HIS A 363 -5.73 4.49 13.48
C HIS A 363 -4.91 5.68 12.96
N GLY A 364 -5.57 6.63 12.34
CA GLY A 364 -4.98 7.87 11.84
C GLY A 364 -4.75 8.91 12.95
N ARG A 365 -4.74 10.19 12.58
CA ARG A 365 -4.47 11.33 13.47
C ARG A 365 -3.05 11.37 14.04
N GLY A 366 -2.85 12.09 15.16
CA GLY A 366 -1.50 12.38 15.66
C GLY A 366 -0.71 13.21 14.65
N LYS A 367 0.53 12.83 14.34
CA LYS A 367 1.36 13.57 13.37
C LYS A 367 0.80 13.55 11.95
N VAL A 368 -0.04 12.58 11.57
CA VAL A 368 -0.66 12.52 10.23
C VAL A 368 -1.50 13.76 9.92
N ASN A 369 -2.21 14.30 10.91
CA ASN A 369 -3.04 15.49 10.75
C ASN A 369 -2.41 16.78 11.34
N ASP A 370 -1.09 16.80 11.50
CA ASP A 370 -0.35 18.01 11.83
C ASP A 370 -0.57 19.07 10.72
N PRO A 371 -1.06 20.28 11.09
CA PRO A 371 -1.24 21.37 10.13
C PRO A 371 0.01 21.69 9.31
N ALA A 372 1.22 21.47 9.85
CA ALA A 372 2.47 21.69 9.16
C ALA A 372 2.71 20.73 7.99
N LEU A 373 2.02 19.58 7.97
CA LEU A 373 2.11 18.58 6.88
C LEU A 373 1.00 18.75 5.83
N VAL A 374 -0.03 19.54 6.12
CA VAL A 374 -1.11 19.81 5.17
C VAL A 374 -0.53 20.57 3.97
N GLY A 375 -0.78 20.05 2.76
CA GLY A 375 -0.27 20.65 1.51
C GLY A 375 1.18 20.30 1.16
N GLN A 376 1.93 19.63 2.03
CA GLN A 376 3.30 19.17 1.72
C GLN A 376 3.35 17.98 0.75
N GLY A 377 2.22 17.37 0.45
CA GLY A 377 2.01 16.32 -0.53
C GLY A 377 0.53 16.25 -0.90
N PRO A 378 0.17 15.47 -1.93
CA PRO A 378 -1.20 15.43 -2.45
C PRO A 378 -2.15 14.54 -1.64
N TYR A 379 -1.70 13.85 -0.59
CA TYR A 379 -2.56 13.03 0.26
C TYR A 379 -3.60 13.92 1.00
N PRO A 380 -4.92 13.83 0.69
CA PRO A 380 -5.89 14.81 1.18
C PRO A 380 -6.52 14.45 2.53
N HIS A 381 -6.48 13.16 2.92
CA HIS A 381 -7.31 12.59 4.00
C HIS A 381 -6.66 12.69 5.39
N ARG A 382 -6.01 13.82 5.68
CA ARG A 382 -5.29 14.01 6.94
C ARG A 382 -6.20 14.20 8.16
N ASP A 383 -7.45 14.59 7.93
CA ASP A 383 -8.50 14.76 8.93
C ASP A 383 -9.17 13.45 9.35
N LYS A 384 -8.90 12.36 8.65
CA LYS A 384 -9.58 11.08 8.90
C LYS A 384 -9.01 10.37 10.12
N ARG A 385 -9.92 9.79 10.93
CA ARG A 385 -9.57 9.03 12.13
C ARG A 385 -9.16 7.60 11.81
N TYR A 386 -9.92 6.95 10.93
CA TYR A 386 -9.67 5.58 10.54
C TYR A 386 -9.66 5.42 9.03
N VAL A 387 -8.73 4.59 8.55
CA VAL A 387 -8.60 4.15 7.16
C VAL A 387 -8.86 2.66 7.11
N PHE A 388 -9.89 2.27 6.38
CA PHE A 388 -10.36 0.90 6.30
C PHE A 388 -9.80 0.17 5.08
N GLU A 389 -9.44 -1.10 5.26
CA GLU A 389 -9.24 -2.10 4.23
C GLU A 389 -10.24 -3.23 4.46
N LEU A 390 -11.25 -3.33 3.59
CA LEU A 390 -12.16 -4.46 3.51
C LEU A 390 -11.58 -5.43 2.49
N LYS A 391 -11.21 -6.64 2.94
CA LYS A 391 -10.49 -7.59 2.09
C LYS A 391 -11.16 -8.95 2.06
N ALA A 392 -11.70 -9.29 0.90
CA ALA A 392 -12.04 -10.68 0.59
C ALA A 392 -10.78 -11.42 0.14
N ILE A 393 -10.58 -12.63 0.65
CA ILE A 393 -9.47 -13.52 0.30
C ILE A 393 -10.00 -14.93 0.13
N TRP A 394 -9.71 -15.55 -1.01
CA TRP A 394 -10.12 -16.92 -1.30
C TRP A 394 -9.05 -17.62 -2.16
N ASN A 395 -9.16 -18.93 -2.32
CA ASN A 395 -8.21 -19.72 -3.11
C ASN A 395 -8.83 -20.27 -4.40
N ASP A 396 -10.07 -20.76 -4.36
CA ASP A 396 -10.73 -21.35 -5.52
C ASP A 396 -11.27 -20.25 -6.46
N PRO A 397 -10.83 -20.20 -7.73
CA PRO A 397 -11.36 -19.28 -8.73
C PRO A 397 -12.89 -19.35 -8.92
N ALA A 398 -13.51 -20.50 -8.67
CA ALA A 398 -14.96 -20.65 -8.76
C ALA A 398 -15.72 -19.80 -7.70
N GLU A 399 -15.08 -19.47 -6.58
CA GLU A 399 -15.64 -18.65 -5.50
C GLU A 399 -15.51 -17.13 -5.75
N THR A 400 -14.86 -16.73 -6.86
CA THR A 400 -14.54 -15.31 -7.14
C THR A 400 -15.77 -14.43 -7.04
N ARG A 401 -16.87 -14.81 -7.71
CA ARG A 401 -18.07 -13.99 -7.74
C ARG A 401 -18.64 -13.74 -6.34
N ALA A 402 -18.81 -14.79 -5.56
CA ALA A 402 -19.40 -14.70 -4.21
C ALA A 402 -18.53 -13.82 -3.27
N ASN A 403 -17.19 -13.94 -3.37
CA ASN A 403 -16.28 -13.18 -2.53
C ASN A 403 -16.21 -11.69 -2.92
N VAL A 404 -16.26 -11.39 -4.21
CA VAL A 404 -16.27 -10.01 -4.72
C VAL A 404 -17.60 -9.33 -4.39
N GLU A 405 -18.74 -9.97 -4.67
CA GLU A 405 -20.08 -9.45 -4.32
C GLU A 405 -20.17 -9.19 -2.81
N TRP A 406 -19.72 -10.13 -1.98
CA TRP A 406 -19.72 -9.94 -0.52
C TRP A 406 -18.92 -8.69 -0.10
N ALA A 407 -17.70 -8.50 -0.60
CA ALA A 407 -16.89 -7.36 -0.21
C ALA A 407 -17.43 -6.04 -0.78
N TYR A 408 -18.04 -6.08 -1.98
CA TYR A 408 -18.72 -4.94 -2.56
C TYR A 408 -19.91 -4.51 -1.71
N ASP A 409 -20.83 -5.45 -1.41
CA ASP A 409 -22.02 -5.19 -0.60
C ASP A 409 -21.66 -4.74 0.81
N PHE A 410 -20.58 -5.29 1.37
CA PHE A 410 -20.06 -4.84 2.67
C PHE A 410 -19.57 -3.38 2.60
N GLY A 411 -18.86 -2.98 1.55
CA GLY A 411 -18.46 -1.60 1.34
C GLY A 411 -19.65 -0.66 1.14
N GLU A 412 -20.66 -1.09 0.38
CA GLU A 412 -21.90 -0.33 0.19
C GLU A 412 -22.67 -0.11 1.51
N ALA A 413 -22.69 -1.13 2.38
CA ALA A 413 -23.32 -1.01 3.69
C ALA A 413 -22.65 0.02 4.62
N LEU A 414 -21.40 0.41 4.31
CA LEU A 414 -20.64 1.42 5.06
C LEU A 414 -20.48 2.74 4.28
N SER A 415 -20.97 2.82 3.04
CA SER A 415 -20.69 3.93 2.12
C SER A 415 -21.17 5.29 2.61
N ALA A 416 -22.27 5.34 3.36
CA ALA A 416 -22.81 6.58 3.95
C ALA A 416 -21.87 7.21 5.00
N ASP A 417 -21.06 6.38 5.68
CA ASP A 417 -20.10 6.81 6.71
C ASP A 417 -18.70 7.04 6.12
N PHE A 418 -18.43 6.59 4.88
CA PHE A 418 -17.13 6.73 4.25
C PHE A 418 -16.98 8.07 3.52
N HIS A 419 -15.91 8.78 3.82
CA HIS A 419 -15.57 10.09 3.29
C HIS A 419 -14.18 10.08 2.66
N GLY A 420 -14.02 9.36 1.54
CA GLY A 420 -12.78 9.16 0.84
C GLY A 420 -12.32 7.71 0.83
N ALA A 421 -11.30 7.43 0.03
CA ALA A 421 -10.68 6.12 -0.12
C ALA A 421 -9.15 6.24 -0.19
N TYR A 422 -8.44 5.14 0.02
CA TYR A 422 -6.99 5.14 0.07
C TYR A 422 -6.39 4.58 -1.23
N VAL A 423 -5.60 5.40 -1.94
CA VAL A 423 -5.05 5.03 -3.25
C VAL A 423 -4.15 3.78 -3.21
N ASN A 424 -3.50 3.46 -2.08
CA ASN A 424 -2.75 2.21 -1.96
C ASN A 424 -3.64 0.96 -1.79
N TYR A 425 -4.92 1.14 -1.53
CA TYR A 425 -5.96 0.10 -1.56
C TYR A 425 -6.84 0.26 -2.79
N ILE A 426 -6.20 0.45 -3.94
CA ILE A 426 -6.86 0.77 -5.20
C ILE A 426 -7.91 -0.28 -5.58
N ASP A 427 -9.13 0.21 -5.86
CA ASP A 427 -10.30 -0.61 -6.18
C ASP A 427 -10.77 -0.32 -7.60
N PRO A 428 -10.71 -1.29 -8.53
CA PRO A 428 -11.14 -1.09 -9.91
C PRO A 428 -12.66 -0.82 -10.06
N LEU A 429 -13.45 -1.09 -9.02
CA LEU A 429 -14.91 -0.84 -8.99
C LEU A 429 -15.27 0.45 -8.23
N GLN A 430 -14.28 1.19 -7.74
CA GLN A 430 -14.53 2.45 -7.05
C GLN A 430 -15.08 3.49 -8.03
N GLU A 431 -16.36 3.82 -7.87
CA GLU A 431 -16.96 4.95 -8.56
C GLU A 431 -16.35 6.26 -8.06
N SER A 432 -16.24 7.26 -8.93
CA SER A 432 -15.62 8.56 -8.59
C SER A 432 -14.24 8.42 -7.92
N TRP A 433 -13.48 7.38 -8.29
CA TRP A 433 -12.18 7.02 -7.69
C TRP A 433 -11.23 8.23 -7.58
N ALA A 434 -11.19 9.10 -8.60
CA ALA A 434 -10.28 10.24 -8.64
C ALA A 434 -10.55 11.22 -7.48
N THR A 435 -11.82 11.55 -7.25
CA THR A 435 -12.24 12.39 -6.12
C THR A 435 -12.08 11.65 -4.80
N ALA A 436 -12.41 10.35 -4.75
CA ALA A 436 -12.29 9.55 -3.53
C ALA A 436 -10.84 9.44 -3.06
N TYR A 437 -9.87 9.31 -3.97
CA TYR A 437 -8.44 9.20 -3.63
C TYR A 437 -7.77 10.56 -3.40
N TYR A 438 -8.07 11.58 -4.22
CA TYR A 438 -7.28 12.80 -4.28
C TYR A 438 -8.00 14.05 -3.78
N GLY A 439 -9.33 14.00 -3.62
CA GLY A 439 -10.12 15.13 -3.13
C GLY A 439 -9.83 16.42 -3.90
N SER A 440 -9.61 17.50 -3.18
CA SER A 440 -9.28 18.83 -3.75
C SER A 440 -7.90 18.91 -4.42
N ASN A 441 -7.05 17.92 -4.27
CA ASN A 441 -5.71 17.91 -4.87
C ASN A 441 -5.68 17.34 -6.29
N LEU A 442 -6.79 16.78 -6.78
CA LEU A 442 -6.90 16.18 -8.11
C LEU A 442 -6.49 17.14 -9.23
N ASP A 443 -7.05 18.35 -9.26
CA ASP A 443 -6.77 19.34 -10.30
C ASP A 443 -5.29 19.73 -10.37
N ARG A 444 -4.62 19.82 -9.22
CA ARG A 444 -3.18 20.09 -9.19
C ARG A 444 -2.39 18.92 -9.73
N LEU A 445 -2.73 17.68 -9.33
CA LEU A 445 -2.10 16.46 -9.85
C LEU A 445 -2.24 16.37 -11.38
N GLN A 446 -3.42 16.65 -11.92
CA GLN A 446 -3.68 16.64 -13.38
C GLN A 446 -2.87 17.71 -14.11
N ARG A 447 -2.76 18.93 -13.56
CA ARG A 447 -1.89 19.98 -14.15
C ARG A 447 -0.43 19.57 -14.17
N ILE A 448 0.07 18.99 -13.07
CA ILE A 448 1.46 18.49 -13.01
C ILE A 448 1.65 17.37 -14.02
N LYS A 449 0.74 16.39 -14.06
CA LYS A 449 0.80 15.29 -15.03
C LYS A 449 0.89 15.79 -16.46
N LYS A 450 0.02 16.74 -16.85
CA LYS A 450 0.02 17.32 -18.19
C LYS A 450 1.31 18.09 -18.52
N ALA A 451 1.96 18.69 -17.52
CA ALA A 451 3.22 19.41 -17.71
C ALA A 451 4.41 18.48 -17.92
N VAL A 452 4.48 17.35 -17.16
CA VAL A 452 5.66 16.49 -17.13
C VAL A 452 5.54 15.22 -17.99
N ASP A 453 4.34 14.84 -18.38
CA ASP A 453 4.05 13.70 -19.24
C ASP A 453 2.86 14.07 -20.17
N PRO A 454 3.04 15.04 -21.09
CA PRO A 454 1.97 15.57 -21.93
C PRO A 454 1.34 14.52 -22.85
N ASP A 455 2.11 13.52 -23.25
CA ASP A 455 1.67 12.44 -24.14
C ASP A 455 1.00 11.28 -23.37
N GLY A 456 0.96 11.34 -22.03
CA GLY A 456 0.35 10.33 -21.18
C GLY A 456 1.04 8.96 -21.31
N PHE A 457 2.36 8.95 -21.40
CA PHE A 457 3.14 7.71 -21.52
C PHE A 457 2.95 6.81 -20.31
N PHE A 458 3.04 7.35 -19.08
CA PHE A 458 2.77 6.63 -17.85
C PHE A 458 1.28 6.61 -17.56
N ARG A 459 0.58 5.58 -17.97
CA ARG A 459 -0.88 5.47 -17.83
C ARG A 459 -1.33 4.06 -17.44
N PHE A 460 -2.42 4.01 -16.70
CA PHE A 460 -3.18 2.82 -16.35
C PHE A 460 -4.65 3.22 -16.11
N GLN A 461 -5.52 2.27 -15.86
CA GLN A 461 -6.97 2.49 -15.84
C GLN A 461 -7.45 3.60 -14.86
N GLN A 462 -6.77 3.80 -13.73
CA GLN A 462 -7.06 4.84 -12.74
C GLN A 462 -5.86 5.79 -12.57
N SER A 463 -5.12 6.08 -13.64
CA SER A 463 -4.09 7.11 -13.62
C SER A 463 -4.70 8.52 -13.53
N VAL A 464 -3.95 9.47 -12.98
CA VAL A 464 -4.41 10.82 -12.64
C VAL A 464 -5.02 11.57 -13.82
N ASP A 465 -4.60 11.27 -15.05
CA ASP A 465 -5.08 11.84 -16.31
C ASP A 465 -6.11 10.97 -17.02
N SER A 466 -6.54 9.86 -16.41
CA SER A 466 -7.51 8.98 -17.02
C SER A 466 -8.86 9.68 -17.18
N THR A 467 -9.35 9.72 -18.40
CA THR A 467 -10.72 10.16 -18.72
C THR A 467 -11.74 9.04 -18.54
N PHE A 468 -11.31 7.90 -18.01
CA PHE A 468 -12.19 6.76 -17.78
C PHE A 468 -13.15 7.09 -16.63
N GLU A 469 -14.36 7.47 -17.00
CA GLU A 469 -15.49 7.51 -16.08
C GLU A 469 -16.21 6.17 -16.15
N PRO A 470 -16.38 5.45 -15.02
CA PRO A 470 -17.22 4.26 -15.01
C PRO A 470 -18.65 4.67 -15.41
N ASP A 471 -19.26 3.90 -16.30
CA ASP A 471 -20.66 4.07 -16.64
C ASP A 471 -21.54 3.66 -15.46
N VAL A 472 -21.87 4.63 -14.62
CA VAL A 472 -22.66 4.45 -13.38
C VAL A 472 -24.10 4.01 -13.63
N THR A 473 -24.55 3.97 -14.89
CA THR A 473 -25.89 3.54 -15.27
C THR A 473 -26.02 2.03 -15.50
N ARG A 474 -24.88 1.32 -15.55
CA ARG A 474 -24.86 -0.14 -15.73
C ARG A 474 -24.98 -0.87 -14.39
N PRO A 475 -25.68 -2.04 -14.38
CA PRO A 475 -25.57 -2.98 -13.27
C PRO A 475 -24.10 -3.30 -12.99
N LEU A 476 -23.75 -3.58 -11.72
CA LEU A 476 -22.39 -3.89 -11.30
C LEU A 476 -21.67 -4.79 -12.31
N ASP A 477 -20.81 -4.17 -13.14
CA ASP A 477 -20.08 -4.89 -14.18
C ASP A 477 -18.84 -5.54 -13.53
N LEU A 478 -18.96 -6.81 -13.19
CA LEU A 478 -17.83 -7.60 -12.69
C LEU A 478 -16.84 -8.00 -13.81
N SER A 479 -17.07 -7.61 -15.07
CA SER A 479 -16.18 -7.94 -16.19
C SER A 479 -14.75 -7.43 -16.01
N PRO A 480 -14.48 -6.26 -15.39
CA PRO A 480 -13.11 -5.86 -15.06
C PRO A 480 -12.44 -6.83 -14.07
N LEU A 481 -13.25 -7.52 -13.23
CA LEU A 481 -12.77 -8.50 -12.27
C LEU A 481 -12.64 -9.91 -12.88
N ASN A 482 -13.44 -10.18 -13.93
CA ASN A 482 -13.53 -11.48 -14.60
C ASN A 482 -12.66 -11.58 -15.86
N ARG A 483 -11.79 -10.64 -16.13
CA ARG A 483 -10.81 -10.76 -17.23
C ARG A 483 -9.78 -11.85 -16.92
N THR A 484 -10.28 -13.06 -16.71
CA THR A 484 -9.48 -14.26 -16.82
C THR A 484 -9.05 -14.40 -18.28
N PHE A 485 -7.76 -14.52 -18.50
CA PHE A 485 -7.19 -14.91 -19.77
C PHE A 485 -7.76 -16.29 -20.17
N VAL A 486 -8.49 -16.33 -21.27
CA VAL A 486 -8.71 -17.58 -22.00
C VAL A 486 -7.59 -17.63 -23.03
N PRO A 487 -6.65 -18.59 -22.95
CA PRO A 487 -5.68 -18.77 -24.02
C PRO A 487 -6.44 -19.10 -25.29
N SER A 488 -6.19 -18.35 -26.36
CA SER A 488 -6.56 -18.74 -27.73
C SER A 488 -5.69 -19.86 -28.19
#